data_b9b7d89a282274d7daaffb1708a58478
#
_entry.id   b9b7d89a282274d7daaffb1708a58478
#
_cell.length_a   1.000
_cell.length_b   1.000
_cell.length_c   1.000
_cell.angle_alpha   90.00
_cell.angle_beta   90.00
_cell.angle_gamma   90.00
#
_symmetry.space_group_name_H-M   'P 1'
#
loop_
_entity.id
_entity.type
_entity.pdbx_description
1 polymer ?
#
loop_
_entity_poly.entity_id
_entity_poly.type
_entity_poly.pdbx_seq_one_letter_code
_entity_poly.pdbx_strand_id
1 'polypeptide(L)'
;MGRGAEMLRRFVVDEGRVVGQLLMVDGFLNHRVDPPLLHAVGVDLGDRFAELRPDLVLTAEASGIPPAITCATHLGVPMVYAKKYLGPGDRNVFSREVVSPT
;
A
#
# COMPACT_ATOMS: atom_id res chain seq x y z
N MET A 1 4.61 -10.45 -15.98
CA MET A 1 4.26 -10.16 -14.57
C MET A 1 5.54 -9.98 -13.79
N GLY A 2 5.65 -8.96 -12.96
CA GLY A 2 6.83 -8.70 -12.17
C GLY A 2 6.99 -9.68 -11.01
N ARG A 3 8.17 -9.67 -10.40
CA ARG A 3 8.50 -10.53 -9.27
C ARG A 3 7.58 -10.30 -8.06
N GLY A 4 7.25 -9.05 -7.78
CA GLY A 4 6.35 -8.71 -6.67
C GLY A 4 4.95 -9.23 -6.89
N ALA A 5 4.43 -9.08 -8.10
CA ALA A 5 3.11 -9.61 -8.46
C ALA A 5 3.08 -11.15 -8.35
N GLU A 6 4.14 -11.83 -8.78
CA GLU A 6 4.24 -13.28 -8.67
C GLU A 6 4.34 -13.74 -7.22
N MET A 7 5.13 -13.06 -6.39
CA MET A 7 5.21 -13.34 -4.97
C MET A 7 3.87 -13.15 -4.27
N LEU A 8 3.19 -12.04 -4.57
CA LEU A 8 1.88 -11.75 -3.99
C LEU A 8 0.86 -12.84 -4.37
N ARG A 9 0.86 -13.26 -5.63
CA ARG A 9 0.00 -14.33 -6.08
C ARG A 9 0.22 -15.62 -5.27
N ARG A 10 1.46 -16.00 -5.04
CA ARG A 10 1.79 -17.18 -4.24
C ARG A 10 1.32 -17.06 -2.80
N PHE A 11 1.53 -15.90 -2.18
CA PHE A 11 1.05 -15.68 -0.81
C PHE A 11 -0.48 -15.76 -0.72
N VAL A 12 -1.18 -15.19 -1.69
CA VAL A 12 -2.65 -15.24 -1.72
C VAL A 12 -3.13 -16.69 -1.86
N VAL A 13 -2.50 -17.47 -2.74
CA VAL A 13 -2.88 -18.87 -2.97
C VAL A 13 -2.57 -19.73 -1.74
N ASP A 14 -1.38 -19.55 -1.16
CA ASP A 14 -0.88 -20.45 -0.10
C ASP A 14 -1.38 -20.06 1.28
N GLU A 15 -1.53 -18.77 1.57
CA GLU A 15 -1.82 -18.27 2.91
C GLU A 15 -3.07 -17.40 3.00
N GLY A 16 -3.62 -16.97 1.88
CA GLY A 16 -4.89 -16.28 1.85
C GLY A 16 -6.05 -17.23 2.13
N ARG A 17 -7.13 -16.70 2.65
CA ARG A 17 -8.34 -17.49 2.91
C ARG A 17 -9.57 -16.67 2.58
N VAL A 18 -10.62 -17.35 2.19
CA VAL A 18 -11.89 -16.71 1.85
C VAL A 18 -12.85 -16.91 3.02
N VAL A 19 -13.40 -15.81 3.50
CA VAL A 19 -14.44 -15.82 4.54
C VAL A 19 -15.62 -15.02 4.01
N GLY A 20 -16.69 -15.71 3.63
CA GLY A 20 -17.82 -15.07 2.96
C GLY A 20 -17.40 -14.49 1.61
N GLN A 21 -17.55 -13.17 1.46
CA GLN A 21 -17.11 -12.44 0.26
C GLN A 21 -15.76 -11.77 0.43
N LEU A 22 -15.05 -12.06 1.53
CA LEU A 22 -13.78 -11.43 1.86
C LEU A 22 -12.62 -12.37 1.58
N LEU A 23 -11.58 -11.86 0.93
CA LEU A 23 -10.29 -12.50 0.84
C LEU A 23 -9.41 -11.96 1.97
N MET A 24 -9.08 -12.84 2.92
CA MET A 24 -8.28 -12.46 4.08
C MET A 24 -6.80 -12.58 3.76
N VAL A 25 -6.10 -11.48 3.87
CA VAL A 25 -4.65 -11.36 3.58
C VAL A 25 -3.89 -10.77 4.77
N ASP A 26 -4.51 -10.78 5.94
CA ASP A 26 -3.99 -10.16 7.16
C ASP A 26 -2.74 -10.84 7.73
N GLY A 27 -2.43 -12.04 7.29
CA GLY A 27 -1.24 -12.76 7.74
C GLY A 27 0.06 -12.33 7.05
N PHE A 28 -0.02 -11.59 5.96
CA PHE A 28 1.19 -11.21 5.21
C PHE A 28 1.15 -9.83 4.57
N LEU A 29 -0.02 -9.20 4.45
CA LEU A 29 -0.14 -7.96 3.66
C LEU A 29 -0.58 -6.75 4.47
N ASN A 30 -1.65 -6.83 5.24
CA ASN A 30 -2.29 -5.65 5.83
C ASN A 30 -2.51 -5.67 7.34
N HIS A 31 -1.90 -6.61 8.03
CA HIS A 31 -1.85 -6.65 9.49
C HIS A 31 -0.45 -7.13 9.91
N ARG A 32 -0.16 -8.42 9.70
CA ARG A 32 1.20 -8.89 9.66
C ARG A 32 1.73 -8.60 8.26
N VAL A 33 2.88 -8.00 8.14
CA VAL A 33 3.47 -7.59 6.87
C VAL A 33 4.73 -8.39 6.64
N ASP A 34 4.84 -9.01 5.47
CA ASP A 34 6.05 -9.72 5.05
C ASP A 34 6.98 -8.75 4.31
N PRO A 35 8.10 -8.30 4.92
CA PRO A 35 8.93 -7.27 4.30
C PRO A 35 9.48 -7.64 2.92
N PRO A 36 10.02 -8.85 2.67
CA PRO A 36 10.45 -9.20 1.32
C PRO A 36 9.35 -9.13 0.28
N LEU A 37 8.13 -9.54 0.63
CA LEU A 37 6.98 -9.42 -0.26
C LEU A 37 6.68 -7.97 -0.57
N LEU A 38 6.62 -7.12 0.46
CA LEU A 38 6.30 -5.70 0.26
C LEU A 38 7.39 -4.98 -0.50
N HIS A 39 8.65 -5.36 -0.32
CA HIS A 39 9.74 -4.82 -1.11
C HIS A 39 9.56 -5.16 -2.60
N ALA A 40 9.30 -6.42 -2.92
CA ALA A 40 9.10 -6.85 -4.30
C ALA A 40 7.87 -6.19 -4.94
N VAL A 41 6.78 -6.04 -4.19
CA VAL A 41 5.58 -5.33 -4.64
C VAL A 41 5.90 -3.86 -4.92
N GLY A 42 6.65 -3.22 -4.03
CA GLY A 42 7.06 -1.82 -4.19
C GLY A 42 7.92 -1.59 -5.42
N VAL A 43 8.83 -2.51 -5.71
CA VAL A 43 9.66 -2.46 -6.92
C VAL A 43 8.77 -2.56 -8.18
N ASP A 44 7.85 -3.50 -8.20
CA ASP A 44 6.94 -3.66 -9.35
C ASP A 44 6.08 -2.43 -9.57
N LEU A 45 5.53 -1.87 -8.48
CA LEU A 45 4.73 -0.64 -8.57
C LEU A 45 5.57 0.53 -9.05
N GLY A 46 6.76 0.70 -8.49
CA GLY A 46 7.67 1.77 -8.90
C GLY A 46 8.05 1.67 -10.36
N ASP A 47 8.36 0.48 -10.83
CA ASP A 47 8.72 0.27 -12.25
C ASP A 47 7.56 0.60 -13.19
N ARG A 48 6.32 0.31 -12.79
CA ARG A 48 5.15 0.63 -13.60
C ARG A 48 4.95 2.12 -13.81
N PHE A 49 5.30 2.92 -12.83
CA PHE A 49 5.03 4.35 -12.85
C PHE A 49 6.27 5.21 -13.03
N ALA A 50 7.45 4.60 -13.16
CA ALA A 50 8.71 5.33 -13.27
C ALA A 50 8.75 6.30 -14.46
N GLU A 51 8.14 5.93 -15.57
CA GLU A 51 8.11 6.77 -16.77
C GLU A 51 7.33 8.07 -16.57
N LEU A 52 6.38 8.08 -15.66
CA LEU A 52 5.60 9.27 -15.33
C LEU A 52 6.39 10.27 -14.48
N ARG A 53 7.56 9.88 -13.99
CA ARG A 53 8.43 10.69 -13.13
C ARG A 53 7.67 11.29 -11.95
N PRO A 54 7.04 10.47 -11.11
CA PRO A 54 6.29 11.00 -9.98
C PRO A 54 7.20 11.71 -9.00
N ASP A 55 6.73 12.80 -8.43
CA ASP A 55 7.43 13.54 -7.39
C ASP A 55 7.08 13.06 -5.99
N LEU A 56 6.04 12.27 -5.88
CA LEU A 56 5.44 11.93 -4.60
C LEU A 56 4.60 10.69 -4.74
N VAL A 57 4.58 9.85 -3.71
CA VAL A 57 3.63 8.73 -3.59
C VAL A 57 2.60 9.10 -2.54
N LEU A 58 1.33 9.01 -2.90
CA LEU A 58 0.22 9.29 -1.98
C LEU A 58 -0.54 8.01 -1.70
N THR A 59 -0.82 7.77 -0.44
CA THR A 59 -1.67 6.67 0.00
C THR A 59 -2.61 7.14 1.12
N ALA A 60 -3.41 6.25 1.64
CA ALA A 60 -4.26 6.51 2.80
C ALA A 60 -3.90 5.51 3.91
N GLU A 61 -4.00 5.95 5.16
CA GLU A 61 -3.83 5.01 6.27
C GLU A 61 -4.99 3.99 6.28
N ALA A 62 -4.77 2.70 6.71
CA ALA A 62 -3.44 2.33 7.21
C ALA A 62 -2.81 1.27 6.32
N SER A 63 -3.57 0.41 5.67
CA SER A 63 -3.06 -0.76 4.95
C SER A 63 -2.29 -0.43 3.67
N GLY A 64 -2.49 0.76 3.11
CA GLY A 64 -1.74 1.22 1.95
C GLY A 64 -0.33 1.73 2.28
N ILE A 65 -0.03 1.97 3.56
CA ILE A 65 1.26 2.55 3.94
C ILE A 65 2.45 1.63 3.60
N PRO A 66 2.43 0.34 3.93
CA PRO A 66 3.58 -0.53 3.61
C PRO A 66 3.94 -0.58 2.12
N PRO A 67 2.99 -0.83 1.19
CA PRO A 67 3.35 -0.83 -0.23
C PRO A 67 3.74 0.56 -0.75
N ALA A 68 3.16 1.63 -0.19
CA ALA A 68 3.53 2.98 -0.58
C ALA A 68 4.96 3.33 -0.16
N ILE A 69 5.39 2.92 1.03
CA ILE A 69 6.77 3.13 1.49
C ILE A 69 7.76 2.43 0.56
N THR A 70 7.51 1.18 0.23
CA THR A 70 8.43 0.41 -0.60
C THR A 70 8.46 0.93 -2.04
N CYS A 71 7.32 1.36 -2.56
CA CYS A 71 7.23 2.00 -3.87
C CYS A 71 8.00 3.34 -3.90
N ALA A 72 7.78 4.19 -2.90
CA ALA A 72 8.47 5.48 -2.80
C ALA A 72 9.98 5.31 -2.64
N THR A 73 10.40 4.32 -1.85
CA THR A 73 11.81 3.98 -1.68
C THR A 73 12.44 3.62 -3.02
N HIS A 74 11.78 2.79 -3.80
CA HIS A 74 12.27 2.37 -5.11
C HIS A 74 12.36 3.54 -6.08
N LEU A 75 11.36 4.43 -6.07
CA LEU A 75 11.35 5.62 -6.93
C LEU A 75 12.26 6.75 -6.43
N GLY A 76 12.71 6.70 -5.19
CA GLY A 76 13.53 7.75 -4.59
C GLY A 76 12.75 9.04 -4.33
N VAL A 77 11.48 8.96 -4.01
CA VAL A 77 10.61 10.11 -3.75
C VAL A 77 9.98 10.02 -2.36
N PRO A 78 9.48 11.14 -1.81
CA PRO A 78 8.75 11.10 -0.54
C PRO A 78 7.40 10.38 -0.68
N MET A 79 6.90 9.95 0.46
CA MET A 79 5.56 9.38 0.57
C MET A 79 4.75 10.20 1.59
N VAL A 80 3.49 10.43 1.27
CA VAL A 80 2.54 11.10 2.17
C VAL A 80 1.32 10.20 2.31
N TYR A 81 0.77 10.12 3.50
CA TYR A 81 -0.48 9.40 3.66
C TYR A 81 -1.59 10.32 4.19
N ALA A 82 -2.79 10.14 3.64
CA ALA A 82 -3.97 10.83 4.11
C ALA A 82 -4.39 10.23 5.46
N LYS A 83 -4.63 11.09 6.44
CA LYS A 83 -5.06 10.69 7.76
C LYS A 83 -6.58 10.49 7.79
N LYS A 84 -7.03 9.55 8.61
CA LYS A 84 -8.46 9.30 8.77
C LYS A 84 -9.18 10.42 9.54
N TYR A 85 -8.46 11.11 10.40
CA TYR A 85 -9.04 12.17 11.23
C TYR A 85 -8.16 13.40 11.22
N LEU A 86 -8.79 14.58 11.29
CA LEU A 86 -8.08 15.83 11.48
C LEU A 86 -7.65 15.96 12.94
N GLY A 87 -6.39 16.35 13.15
CA GLY A 87 -5.84 16.64 14.46
C GLY A 87 -6.02 18.10 14.85
N PRO A 88 -5.93 18.42 16.16
CA PRO A 88 -5.93 19.81 16.61
C PRO A 88 -4.69 20.52 16.07
N GLY A 89 -4.79 21.54 15.36
CA GLY A 89 -3.67 22.26 14.77
C GLY A 89 -3.39 21.90 13.32
N ASP A 90 -4.14 20.97 12.73
CA ASP A 90 -4.09 20.73 11.30
C ASP A 90 -4.64 21.95 10.57
N ARG A 91 -3.81 22.52 9.69
CA ARG A 91 -4.15 23.71 8.92
C ARG A 91 -3.77 23.51 7.46
N ASN A 92 -4.43 24.23 6.58
CA ASN A 92 -4.16 24.18 5.14
C ASN A 92 -4.26 22.75 4.60
N VAL A 93 -5.30 22.02 5.06
CA VAL A 93 -5.53 20.64 4.66
C VAL A 93 -6.73 20.55 3.76
N PHE A 94 -6.68 19.57 2.85
CA PHE A 94 -7.85 19.14 2.11
C PHE A 94 -8.48 17.98 2.85
N SER A 95 -9.80 17.98 2.98
CA SER A 95 -10.50 16.89 3.65
C SER A 95 -11.75 16.50 2.87
N ARG A 96 -12.11 15.24 2.98
CA ARG A 96 -13.33 14.70 2.39
C ARG A 96 -13.83 13.57 3.26
N GLU A 97 -15.13 13.58 3.52
CA GLU A 97 -15.76 12.49 4.24
C GLU A 97 -16.00 11.32 3.30
N VAL A 98 -15.59 10.13 3.73
CA VAL A 98 -15.78 8.90 2.96
C VAL A 98 -16.26 7.81 3.89
N VAL A 99 -16.97 6.82 3.33
CA VAL A 99 -17.39 5.63 4.06
C VAL A 99 -16.51 4.47 3.63
N SER A 100 -15.95 3.77 4.62
CA SER A 100 -15.07 2.62 4.37
C SER A 100 -15.61 1.40 5.10
N PRO A 101 -15.52 0.20 4.50
CA PRO A 101 -15.93 -1.04 5.17
C PRO A 101 -14.94 -1.50 6.26
N THR A 102 -13.83 -0.85 6.42
CA THR A 102 -12.79 -1.22 7.41
C THR A 102 -12.61 -0.21 8.51
#